data_feb5c35eaa02d85031f3c8342f6d4656
#
_entry.id   feb5c35eaa02d85031f3c8342f6d4656
#
_cell.length_a   1.000
_cell.length_b   1.000
_cell.length_c   1.000
_cell.angle_alpha   90.00
_cell.angle_beta   90.00
_cell.angle_gamma   90.00
#
_symmetry.space_group_name_H-M   'P 1'
#
loop_
_entity.id
_entity.type
_entity.pdbx_description
1 polymer ?
#
loop_
_entity_poly.entity_id
_entity_poly.type
_entity_poly.pdbx_seq_one_letter_code
_entity_poly.pdbx_strand_id
1 'polypeptide(L)'
;MDQFLTEADTDALWEWLEDAAAEAGHLVIFTNSLFCGGLIASRDSDSYDDVDSDLARLRELCSTFKEDPAHSITVVQVLPRLSPNQYDADFAPYYGALTAYGKAWDTADAAGEAAPQTADGVLQEVLAAYRALHEKSADLAYSLNRMAQEGLIDSLYISQDDGASACPANITFRDLSYVAAENTQCIHGVDELSMLLVSDLICGDMEATPVRLVYSDAADAERLYPYEPVSLAAMTAEKLALAGLTQDDSADATLYIHTDTSDAQATAEAIAAQDEGWFGLADVAVTNRADPGLAETLLSADSFDKIDGYAGWNTAGNSIGTVCAELRATAALDARWDSLSSEARMRAVQALYTFKAVRLGEDVCYMADLRQDLVEVFASEGYSDATGAYVSTEAWDAANTRLSDAYAAYDASLAALFNGAHTLDLGSRTVSVTLADFSGTAVFPWARSFEVQITPQMTCTIDG
;
A
#
# COMPACT_ATOMS: atom_id res chain seq x y z
N MET A 1 0.39 -12.84 -13.16
CA MET A 1 -0.14 -11.92 -12.14
C MET A 1 -1.63 -12.12 -12.04
N ASP A 2 -2.19 -11.97 -10.85
CA ASP A 2 -3.63 -11.95 -10.63
C ASP A 2 -4.31 -10.80 -11.37
N GLN A 3 -5.58 -10.97 -11.67
CA GLN A 3 -6.42 -9.97 -12.30
C GLN A 3 -7.75 -9.89 -11.58
N PHE A 4 -7.81 -9.09 -10.53
CA PHE A 4 -8.96 -8.89 -9.66
C PHE A 4 -9.49 -10.22 -9.06
N LEU A 5 -10.53 -10.83 -9.66
CA LEU A 5 -11.11 -12.11 -9.20
C LEU A 5 -10.43 -13.33 -9.81
N THR A 6 -9.50 -13.16 -10.74
CA THR A 6 -8.77 -14.25 -11.36
C THR A 6 -7.42 -14.39 -10.67
N GLU A 7 -7.19 -15.50 -10.02
CA GLU A 7 -5.91 -15.83 -9.38
C GLU A 7 -4.76 -15.92 -10.38
N ALA A 8 -3.55 -15.63 -9.92
CA ALA A 8 -2.35 -15.85 -10.70
C ALA A 8 -2.05 -17.37 -10.80
N ASP A 9 -1.32 -17.73 -11.84
CA ASP A 9 -0.73 -19.05 -11.97
C ASP A 9 0.41 -19.19 -10.94
N THR A 10 0.16 -19.91 -9.85
CA THR A 10 1.11 -20.08 -8.74
C THR A 10 2.31 -20.93 -9.16
N ASP A 11 2.13 -21.93 -10.03
CA ASP A 11 3.23 -22.74 -10.56
C ASP A 11 4.21 -21.88 -11.36
N ALA A 12 3.69 -21.00 -12.23
CA ALA A 12 4.51 -20.04 -12.98
C ALA A 12 5.20 -19.01 -12.07
N LEU A 13 4.55 -18.59 -10.97
CA LEU A 13 5.18 -17.69 -9.99
C LEU A 13 6.34 -18.39 -9.25
N TRP A 14 6.17 -19.64 -8.90
CA TRP A 14 7.22 -20.44 -8.28
C TRP A 14 8.42 -20.64 -9.22
N GLU A 15 8.18 -21.04 -10.48
CA GLU A 15 9.24 -21.20 -11.47
C GLU A 15 10.02 -19.88 -11.65
N TRP A 16 9.31 -18.76 -11.78
CA TRP A 16 9.94 -17.45 -11.89
C TRP A 16 10.76 -17.08 -10.66
N LEU A 17 10.26 -17.35 -9.44
CA LEU A 17 10.96 -17.04 -8.19
C LEU A 17 12.25 -17.85 -8.06
N GLU A 18 12.21 -19.15 -8.37
CA GLU A 18 13.37 -20.04 -8.34
C GLU A 18 14.45 -19.61 -9.34
N ASP A 19 14.05 -19.22 -10.56
CA ASP A 19 14.95 -18.67 -11.56
C ASP A 19 15.55 -17.31 -11.12
N ALA A 20 14.74 -16.41 -10.62
CA ALA A 20 15.17 -15.09 -10.16
C ALA A 20 16.10 -15.17 -8.94
N ALA A 21 15.87 -16.10 -8.03
CA ALA A 21 16.71 -16.33 -6.85
C ALA A 21 18.16 -16.63 -7.20
N ALA A 22 18.42 -17.23 -8.37
CA ALA A 22 19.79 -17.54 -8.80
C ALA A 22 20.68 -16.30 -9.04
N GLU A 23 20.07 -15.14 -9.28
CA GLU A 23 20.77 -13.86 -9.55
C GLU A 23 20.54 -12.81 -8.45
N ALA A 24 19.67 -13.08 -7.48
CA ALA A 24 19.29 -12.17 -6.42
C ALA A 24 20.21 -12.29 -5.19
N GLY A 25 20.46 -11.17 -4.50
CA GLY A 25 21.07 -11.17 -3.16
C GLY A 25 20.03 -11.10 -2.03
N HIS A 26 18.80 -10.61 -2.35
CA HIS A 26 17.71 -10.46 -1.41
C HIS A 26 16.39 -10.91 -2.03
N LEU A 27 15.57 -11.60 -1.24
CA LEU A 27 14.23 -12.01 -1.63
C LEU A 27 13.21 -11.33 -0.71
N VAL A 28 12.17 -10.74 -1.28
CA VAL A 28 10.97 -10.27 -0.58
C VAL A 28 9.78 -11.06 -1.11
N ILE A 29 9.21 -11.91 -0.27
CA ILE A 29 8.21 -12.90 -0.67
C ILE A 29 6.89 -12.62 0.04
N PHE A 30 5.84 -12.33 -0.72
CA PHE A 30 4.46 -12.25 -0.23
C PHE A 30 3.78 -13.61 -0.42
N THR A 31 3.52 -14.31 0.68
CA THR A 31 2.93 -15.67 0.62
C THR A 31 1.54 -15.69 0.04
N ASN A 32 0.72 -14.66 0.24
CA ASN A 32 -0.61 -14.56 -0.36
C ASN A 32 -0.56 -14.58 -1.90
N SER A 33 0.44 -13.95 -2.50
CA SER A 33 0.64 -14.00 -3.96
C SER A 33 1.21 -15.34 -4.40
N LEU A 34 2.21 -15.85 -3.68
CA LEU A 34 2.94 -17.05 -4.08
C LEU A 34 2.14 -18.34 -3.87
N PHE A 35 1.41 -18.47 -2.75
CA PHE A 35 0.66 -19.67 -2.38
C PHE A 35 -0.78 -19.63 -2.86
N CYS A 36 -1.43 -18.46 -2.78
CA CYS A 36 -2.85 -18.32 -3.08
C CYS A 36 -3.13 -17.65 -4.44
N GLY A 37 -2.10 -17.21 -5.15
CA GLY A 37 -2.28 -16.53 -6.44
C GLY A 37 -2.75 -15.07 -6.34
N GLY A 38 -2.74 -14.44 -5.15
CA GLY A 38 -3.07 -13.03 -4.96
C GLY A 38 -3.76 -12.72 -3.64
N LEU A 39 -3.85 -11.43 -3.31
CA LEU A 39 -4.49 -10.98 -2.07
C LEU A 39 -5.98 -11.29 -2.03
N ILE A 40 -6.71 -11.13 -3.15
CA ILE A 40 -8.16 -11.42 -3.19
C ILE A 40 -8.40 -12.93 -3.17
N ALA A 41 -7.61 -13.71 -3.90
CA ALA A 41 -7.68 -15.18 -3.89
C ALA A 41 -7.42 -15.74 -2.48
N SER A 42 -6.50 -15.16 -1.73
CA SER A 42 -6.20 -15.58 -0.35
C SER A 42 -7.33 -15.32 0.66
N ARG A 43 -8.43 -14.69 0.24
CA ARG A 43 -9.66 -14.50 1.04
C ARG A 43 -10.65 -15.64 0.93
N ASP A 44 -10.25 -16.75 0.31
CA ASP A 44 -10.95 -18.02 0.27
C ASP A 44 -10.18 -19.07 1.07
N SER A 45 -10.89 -19.85 1.90
CA SER A 45 -10.27 -20.91 2.72
C SER A 45 -9.67 -22.04 1.88
N ASP A 46 -10.21 -22.29 0.69
CA ASP A 46 -9.75 -23.38 -0.18
C ASP A 46 -8.37 -23.04 -0.81
N SER A 47 -8.02 -21.76 -0.91
CA SER A 47 -6.70 -21.32 -1.37
C SER A 47 -5.53 -21.74 -0.46
N TYR A 48 -5.83 -22.28 0.73
CA TYR A 48 -4.85 -22.81 1.68
C TYR A 48 -4.75 -24.34 1.70
N ASP A 49 -5.44 -25.06 0.80
CA ASP A 49 -5.46 -26.52 0.84
C ASP A 49 -4.10 -27.16 0.52
N ASP A 50 -3.29 -26.54 -0.32
CA ASP A 50 -1.96 -27.00 -0.72
C ASP A 50 -0.80 -26.37 0.11
N VAL A 51 -1.11 -25.61 1.16
CA VAL A 51 -0.14 -24.82 1.93
C VAL A 51 1.02 -25.63 2.51
N ASP A 52 0.80 -26.89 2.87
CA ASP A 52 1.87 -27.77 3.37
C ASP A 52 2.93 -28.08 2.29
N SER A 53 2.48 -28.23 1.03
CA SER A 53 3.37 -28.43 -0.13
C SER A 53 4.17 -27.15 -0.41
N ASP A 54 3.50 -26.01 -0.39
CA ASP A 54 4.13 -24.70 -0.61
C ASP A 54 5.15 -24.35 0.50
N LEU A 55 4.80 -24.65 1.75
CA LEU A 55 5.74 -24.49 2.87
C LEU A 55 6.98 -25.38 2.72
N ALA A 56 6.82 -26.61 2.24
CA ALA A 56 7.95 -27.50 1.98
C ALA A 56 8.86 -26.95 0.87
N ARG A 57 8.25 -26.43 -0.22
CA ARG A 57 8.97 -25.80 -1.34
C ARG A 57 9.68 -24.50 -0.90
N LEU A 58 8.98 -23.64 -0.12
CA LEU A 58 9.59 -22.43 0.43
C LEU A 58 10.77 -22.76 1.34
N ARG A 59 10.65 -23.78 2.18
CA ARG A 59 11.75 -24.23 3.06
C ARG A 59 12.97 -24.67 2.27
N GLU A 60 12.80 -25.41 1.18
CA GLU A 60 13.87 -25.84 0.29
C GLU A 60 14.54 -24.64 -0.38
N LEU A 61 13.74 -23.72 -0.93
CA LEU A 61 14.23 -22.48 -1.53
C LEU A 61 15.06 -21.67 -0.51
N CYS A 62 14.50 -21.41 0.68
CA CYS A 62 15.19 -20.66 1.72
C CYS A 62 16.50 -21.32 2.14
N SER A 63 16.49 -22.65 2.32
CA SER A 63 17.70 -23.41 2.70
C SER A 63 18.80 -23.28 1.66
N THR A 64 18.45 -23.43 0.38
CA THR A 64 19.40 -23.33 -0.74
C THR A 64 19.91 -21.89 -0.92
N PHE A 65 19.00 -20.92 -0.87
CA PHE A 65 19.36 -19.50 -1.05
C PHE A 65 20.32 -19.01 0.04
N LYS A 66 20.14 -19.47 1.27
CA LYS A 66 20.98 -19.10 2.42
C LYS A 66 22.30 -19.90 2.53
N GLU A 67 22.66 -20.72 1.55
CA GLU A 67 24.01 -21.27 1.44
C GLU A 67 25.05 -20.15 1.25
N ASP A 68 24.66 -19.02 0.64
CA ASP A 68 25.45 -17.78 0.67
C ASP A 68 25.03 -16.93 1.88
N PRO A 69 25.92 -16.69 2.86
CA PRO A 69 25.61 -15.91 4.06
C PRO A 69 25.37 -14.42 3.79
N ALA A 70 25.67 -13.93 2.58
CA ALA A 70 25.35 -12.57 2.17
C ALA A 70 23.89 -12.39 1.69
N HIS A 71 23.21 -13.50 1.46
CA HIS A 71 21.82 -13.48 1.03
C HIS A 71 20.85 -13.29 2.19
N SER A 72 19.77 -12.57 1.97
CA SER A 72 18.71 -12.37 2.97
C SER A 72 17.31 -12.59 2.40
N ILE A 73 16.42 -13.05 3.26
CA ILE A 73 15.03 -13.40 2.92
C ILE A 73 14.09 -12.66 3.86
N THR A 74 13.22 -11.86 3.28
CA THR A 74 12.06 -11.24 3.94
C THR A 74 10.80 -11.93 3.46
N VAL A 75 9.97 -12.38 4.40
CA VAL A 75 8.65 -12.98 4.09
C VAL A 75 7.56 -12.12 4.69
N VAL A 76 6.52 -11.87 3.92
CA VAL A 76 5.31 -11.18 4.33
C VAL A 76 4.13 -12.12 4.16
N GLN A 77 3.35 -12.30 5.21
CA GLN A 77 2.04 -12.93 5.15
C GLN A 77 0.98 -11.94 5.57
N VAL A 78 -0.05 -11.79 4.77
CA VAL A 78 -1.19 -10.95 5.08
C VAL A 78 -2.32 -11.80 5.65
N LEU A 79 -2.75 -11.52 6.88
CA LEU A 79 -3.92 -12.15 7.50
C LEU A 79 -5.20 -11.61 6.87
N PRO A 80 -6.26 -12.42 6.75
CA PRO A 80 -7.52 -12.01 6.14
C PRO A 80 -8.13 -10.79 6.84
N ARG A 81 -8.73 -9.92 6.04
CA ARG A 81 -9.48 -8.76 6.51
C ARG A 81 -10.68 -9.16 7.37
N LEU A 82 -11.14 -8.24 8.22
CA LEU A 82 -12.30 -8.45 9.08
C LEU A 82 -13.58 -8.79 8.31
N SER A 83 -13.86 -8.04 7.26
CA SER A 83 -15.07 -8.23 6.45
C SER A 83 -14.81 -9.24 5.34
N PRO A 84 -15.76 -10.15 5.06
CA PRO A 84 -15.59 -11.16 4.01
C PRO A 84 -15.53 -10.50 2.62
N ASN A 85 -15.15 -11.29 1.61
CA ASN A 85 -15.16 -10.85 0.23
C ASN A 85 -16.60 -10.55 -0.24
N GLN A 86 -16.87 -9.29 -0.58
CA GLN A 86 -18.21 -8.89 -1.04
C GLN A 86 -18.55 -9.37 -2.46
N TYR A 87 -17.57 -9.83 -3.22
CA TYR A 87 -17.75 -10.36 -4.57
C TYR A 87 -17.95 -11.88 -4.58
N ASP A 88 -17.77 -12.53 -3.43
CA ASP A 88 -18.09 -13.94 -3.25
C ASP A 88 -19.58 -14.10 -3.02
N ALA A 89 -20.24 -14.91 -3.87
CA ALA A 89 -21.68 -15.11 -3.82
C ALA A 89 -22.16 -15.78 -2.53
N ASP A 90 -21.32 -16.55 -1.87
CA ASP A 90 -21.63 -17.27 -0.64
C ASP A 90 -21.49 -16.34 0.58
N PHE A 91 -20.54 -15.41 0.57
CA PHE A 91 -20.30 -14.47 1.66
C PHE A 91 -21.09 -13.16 1.54
N ALA A 92 -21.30 -12.64 0.33
CA ALA A 92 -21.92 -11.33 0.10
C ALA A 92 -23.26 -11.13 0.84
N PRO A 93 -24.19 -12.12 0.89
CA PRO A 93 -25.45 -11.97 1.62
C PRO A 93 -25.28 -11.81 3.14
N TYR A 94 -24.13 -12.25 3.68
CA TYR A 94 -23.85 -12.30 5.12
C TYR A 94 -22.77 -11.30 5.55
N TYR A 95 -22.34 -10.41 4.67
CA TYR A 95 -21.24 -9.48 4.88
C TYR A 95 -21.27 -8.78 6.25
N GLY A 96 -22.40 -8.13 6.60
CA GLY A 96 -22.53 -7.42 7.87
C GLY A 96 -22.58 -8.35 9.10
N ALA A 97 -23.23 -9.52 8.97
CA ALA A 97 -23.35 -10.49 10.04
C ALA A 97 -21.98 -11.18 10.34
N LEU A 98 -21.21 -11.52 9.31
CA LEU A 98 -19.88 -12.09 9.47
C LEU A 98 -18.88 -11.06 10.01
N THR A 99 -18.95 -9.80 9.57
CA THR A 99 -18.17 -8.69 10.15
C THR A 99 -18.46 -8.52 11.65
N ALA A 100 -19.74 -8.55 12.05
CA ALA A 100 -20.12 -8.49 13.45
C ALA A 100 -19.64 -9.73 14.24
N TYR A 101 -19.73 -10.91 13.63
CA TYR A 101 -19.22 -12.15 14.20
C TYR A 101 -17.70 -12.09 14.44
N GLY A 102 -16.91 -11.64 13.47
CA GLY A 102 -15.46 -11.52 13.60
C GLY A 102 -15.05 -10.62 14.76
N LYS A 103 -15.74 -9.48 14.95
CA LYS A 103 -15.53 -8.60 16.11
C LYS A 103 -15.88 -9.28 17.44
N ALA A 104 -16.99 -10.02 17.48
CA ALA A 104 -17.41 -10.75 18.67
C ALA A 104 -16.45 -11.91 19.00
N TRP A 105 -15.90 -12.58 17.97
CA TRP A 105 -14.91 -13.64 18.13
C TRP A 105 -13.63 -13.12 18.78
N ASP A 106 -13.04 -12.06 18.26
CA ASP A 106 -11.86 -11.41 18.84
C ASP A 106 -12.12 -10.91 20.29
N THR A 107 -13.29 -10.30 20.52
CA THR A 107 -13.67 -9.81 21.85
C THR A 107 -13.78 -10.95 22.87
N ALA A 108 -14.36 -12.10 22.49
CA ALA A 108 -14.46 -13.28 23.34
C ALA A 108 -13.07 -13.86 23.65
N ASP A 109 -12.22 -13.97 22.63
CA ASP A 109 -10.84 -14.46 22.80
C ASP A 109 -10.03 -13.57 23.73
N ALA A 110 -10.10 -12.24 23.56
CA ALA A 110 -9.43 -11.29 24.45
C ALA A 110 -9.91 -11.37 25.92
N ALA A 111 -11.16 -11.81 26.12
CA ALA A 111 -11.72 -12.07 27.45
C ALA A 111 -11.39 -13.48 28.00
N GLY A 112 -10.73 -14.33 27.23
CA GLY A 112 -10.49 -15.74 27.56
C GLY A 112 -11.76 -16.60 27.49
N GLU A 113 -12.74 -16.17 26.69
CA GLU A 113 -14.00 -16.86 26.47
C GLU A 113 -13.98 -17.62 25.16
N ALA A 114 -14.87 -18.62 25.04
CA ALA A 114 -15.00 -19.38 23.80
C ALA A 114 -15.61 -18.51 22.69
N ALA A 115 -15.14 -18.71 21.45
CA ALA A 115 -15.72 -18.09 20.26
C ALA A 115 -17.22 -18.33 20.16
N PRO A 116 -18.03 -17.36 19.70
CA PRO A 116 -19.45 -17.58 19.43
C PRO A 116 -19.66 -18.75 18.48
N GLN A 117 -20.62 -19.60 18.75
CA GLN A 117 -20.88 -20.82 17.93
C GLN A 117 -21.78 -20.53 16.75
N THR A 118 -22.47 -19.41 16.73
CA THR A 118 -23.42 -18.99 15.68
C THR A 118 -23.28 -17.50 15.40
N ALA A 119 -23.61 -17.11 14.19
CA ALA A 119 -23.82 -15.71 13.79
C ALA A 119 -25.29 -15.54 13.37
N ASP A 120 -25.90 -14.42 13.74
CA ASP A 120 -27.31 -14.18 13.47
C ASP A 120 -27.63 -14.16 11.97
N GLY A 121 -28.56 -15.03 11.58
CA GLY A 121 -28.97 -15.18 10.19
C GLY A 121 -27.96 -15.82 9.24
N VAL A 122 -26.78 -16.25 9.69
CA VAL A 122 -25.73 -16.87 8.88
C VAL A 122 -25.89 -18.40 8.89
N LEU A 123 -25.79 -19.01 7.73
CA LEU A 123 -25.76 -20.47 7.59
C LEU A 123 -24.49 -21.04 8.24
N GLN A 124 -24.60 -22.22 8.88
CA GLN A 124 -23.47 -22.83 9.60
C GLN A 124 -22.28 -23.17 8.68
N GLU A 125 -22.55 -23.58 7.45
CA GLU A 125 -21.53 -23.86 6.44
C GLU A 125 -20.75 -22.59 6.06
N VAL A 126 -21.43 -21.46 5.89
CA VAL A 126 -20.80 -20.15 5.57
C VAL A 126 -19.98 -19.65 6.75
N LEU A 127 -20.52 -19.79 7.97
CA LEU A 127 -19.79 -19.42 9.19
C LEU A 127 -18.53 -20.31 9.37
N ALA A 128 -18.64 -21.60 9.06
CA ALA A 128 -17.52 -22.52 9.12
C ALA A 128 -16.43 -22.16 8.10
N ALA A 129 -16.79 -21.80 6.86
CA ALA A 129 -15.85 -21.35 5.85
C ALA A 129 -15.13 -20.04 6.27
N TYR A 130 -15.88 -19.05 6.80
CA TYR A 130 -15.29 -17.81 7.32
C TYR A 130 -14.29 -18.07 8.46
N ARG A 131 -14.62 -18.98 9.39
CA ARG A 131 -13.70 -19.37 10.45
C ARG A 131 -12.48 -20.10 9.92
N ALA A 132 -12.70 -21.08 9.02
CA ALA A 132 -11.62 -21.86 8.43
C ALA A 132 -10.59 -20.98 7.71
N LEU A 133 -11.04 -19.93 7.02
CA LEU A 133 -10.15 -18.95 6.39
C LEU A 133 -9.17 -18.33 7.42
N HIS A 134 -9.69 -17.81 8.52
CA HIS A 134 -8.85 -17.18 9.55
C HIS A 134 -7.97 -18.21 10.29
N GLU A 135 -8.49 -19.40 10.58
CA GLU A 135 -7.76 -20.47 11.27
C GLU A 135 -6.61 -21.02 10.39
N LYS A 136 -6.86 -21.32 9.10
CA LYS A 136 -5.82 -21.79 8.15
C LYS A 136 -4.72 -20.71 7.93
N SER A 137 -5.12 -19.45 7.79
CA SER A 137 -4.16 -18.34 7.66
C SER A 137 -3.31 -18.16 8.92
N ALA A 138 -3.87 -18.33 10.12
CA ALA A 138 -3.12 -18.33 11.37
C ALA A 138 -2.13 -19.50 11.45
N ASP A 139 -2.53 -20.72 11.04
CA ASP A 139 -1.65 -21.90 11.01
C ASP A 139 -0.46 -21.69 10.07
N LEU A 140 -0.66 -21.01 8.93
CA LEU A 140 0.42 -20.59 8.05
C LEU A 140 1.37 -19.61 8.77
N ALA A 141 0.82 -18.59 9.46
CA ALA A 141 1.63 -17.62 10.21
C ALA A 141 2.52 -18.30 11.28
N TYR A 142 1.95 -19.27 12.02
CA TYR A 142 2.74 -20.05 12.99
C TYR A 142 3.81 -20.92 12.34
N SER A 143 3.55 -21.45 11.15
CA SER A 143 4.50 -22.25 10.39
C SER A 143 5.66 -21.42 9.87
N LEU A 144 5.37 -20.22 9.35
CA LEU A 144 6.39 -19.25 8.93
C LEU A 144 7.22 -18.74 10.12
N ASN A 145 6.58 -18.48 11.27
CA ASN A 145 7.29 -18.11 12.50
C ASN A 145 8.27 -19.20 12.95
N ARG A 146 7.93 -20.48 12.82
CA ARG A 146 8.88 -21.57 13.07
C ARG A 146 10.07 -21.55 12.10
N MET A 147 9.83 -21.25 10.81
CA MET A 147 10.92 -21.09 9.84
C MET A 147 11.84 -19.92 10.21
N ALA A 148 11.30 -18.82 10.72
CA ALA A 148 12.07 -17.69 11.23
C ALA A 148 12.89 -18.08 12.48
N GLN A 149 12.32 -18.84 13.44
CA GLN A 149 13.03 -19.38 14.60
C GLN A 149 14.19 -20.33 14.19
N GLU A 150 14.05 -21.06 13.10
CA GLU A 150 15.08 -21.95 12.55
C GLU A 150 16.15 -21.20 11.76
N GLY A 151 16.01 -19.89 11.56
CA GLY A 151 16.94 -19.03 10.83
C GLY A 151 16.84 -19.17 9.30
N LEU A 152 15.75 -19.71 8.77
CA LEU A 152 15.49 -19.82 7.35
C LEU A 152 14.96 -18.50 6.74
N ILE A 153 14.33 -17.69 7.54
CA ILE A 153 13.80 -16.37 7.21
C ILE A 153 14.51 -15.33 8.06
N ASP A 154 15.04 -14.26 7.45
CA ASP A 154 15.75 -13.20 8.18
C ASP A 154 14.81 -12.16 8.77
N SER A 155 13.70 -11.85 8.07
CA SER A 155 12.66 -10.96 8.55
C SER A 155 11.30 -11.52 8.16
N LEU A 156 10.42 -11.71 9.15
CA LEU A 156 9.06 -12.17 8.94
C LEU A 156 8.08 -11.08 9.39
N TYR A 157 7.23 -10.65 8.48
CA TYR A 157 6.14 -9.74 8.77
C TYR A 157 4.80 -10.47 8.64
N ILE A 158 4.05 -10.53 9.74
CA ILE A 158 2.66 -10.97 9.74
C ILE A 158 1.81 -9.72 9.75
N SER A 159 1.18 -9.43 8.62
CA SER A 159 0.44 -8.20 8.41
C SER A 159 -1.05 -8.42 8.52
N GLN A 160 -1.78 -7.40 8.95
CA GLN A 160 -3.24 -7.37 8.99
C GLN A 160 -3.78 -6.53 7.83
N ASP A 161 -4.64 -7.14 7.00
CA ASP A 161 -5.45 -6.44 5.99
C ASP A 161 -6.53 -5.59 6.71
N ASP A 162 -7.35 -4.86 5.96
CA ASP A 162 -8.45 -4.01 6.44
C ASP A 162 -9.11 -4.56 7.71
N GLY A 163 -9.05 -3.80 8.79
CA GLY A 163 -9.48 -4.26 10.09
C GLY A 163 -10.32 -3.25 10.88
N ALA A 164 -10.36 -3.50 12.15
CA ALA A 164 -10.93 -2.63 13.17
C ALA A 164 -10.24 -2.95 14.50
N SER A 165 -10.51 -2.17 15.54
CA SER A 165 -9.96 -2.42 16.88
C SER A 165 -10.27 -3.82 17.43
N ALA A 166 -11.35 -4.47 16.95
CA ALA A 166 -11.65 -5.88 17.18
C ALA A 166 -11.75 -6.61 15.83
N CYS A 167 -10.88 -7.61 15.61
CA CYS A 167 -10.71 -8.32 14.37
C CYS A 167 -10.07 -9.70 14.63
N PRO A 168 -10.45 -10.78 13.92
CA PRO A 168 -9.85 -12.11 14.10
C PRO A 168 -8.32 -12.13 13.98
N ALA A 169 -7.71 -11.28 13.16
CA ALA A 169 -6.26 -11.16 13.06
C ALA A 169 -5.58 -10.81 14.40
N ASN A 170 -6.26 -10.08 15.28
CA ASN A 170 -5.74 -9.77 16.62
C ASN A 170 -5.53 -11.02 17.48
N ILE A 171 -6.29 -12.10 17.24
CA ILE A 171 -6.12 -13.38 17.92
C ILE A 171 -4.73 -13.94 17.57
N THR A 172 -4.41 -14.00 16.27
CA THR A 172 -3.09 -14.44 15.80
C THR A 172 -1.97 -13.53 16.34
N PHE A 173 -2.17 -12.22 16.39
CA PHE A 173 -1.19 -11.27 16.94
C PHE A 173 -0.96 -11.50 18.44
N ARG A 174 -2.02 -11.74 19.23
CA ARG A 174 -1.89 -12.08 20.65
C ARG A 174 -1.11 -13.37 20.85
N ASP A 175 -1.43 -14.41 20.09
CA ASP A 175 -0.75 -15.69 20.17
C ASP A 175 0.74 -15.56 19.82
N LEU A 176 1.05 -14.88 18.72
CA LEU A 176 2.43 -14.62 18.31
C LEU A 176 3.19 -13.78 19.34
N SER A 177 2.53 -12.88 20.08
CA SER A 177 3.19 -12.09 21.12
C SER A 177 3.89 -12.92 22.20
N TYR A 178 3.52 -14.20 22.36
CA TYR A 178 4.11 -15.14 23.30
C TYR A 178 5.20 -16.03 22.69
N VAL A 179 5.17 -16.22 21.36
CA VAL A 179 6.00 -17.26 20.71
C VAL A 179 6.75 -16.75 19.48
N ALA A 180 6.65 -15.46 19.16
CA ALA A 180 7.32 -14.89 18.00
C ALA A 180 8.85 -15.07 18.07
N ALA A 181 9.47 -15.35 16.91
CA ALA A 181 10.91 -15.22 16.75
C ALA A 181 11.32 -13.75 16.92
N GLU A 182 12.58 -13.50 17.29
CA GLU A 182 13.10 -12.13 17.46
C GLU A 182 12.98 -11.30 16.15
N ASN A 183 13.00 -11.98 15.01
CA ASN A 183 12.89 -11.40 13.67
C ASN A 183 11.47 -11.51 13.08
N THR A 184 10.45 -11.81 13.90
CA THR A 184 9.04 -11.83 13.51
C THR A 184 8.33 -10.60 14.09
N GLN A 185 7.65 -9.85 13.22
CA GLN A 185 6.88 -8.66 13.59
C GLN A 185 5.43 -8.79 13.11
N CYS A 186 4.49 -8.43 13.98
CA CYS A 186 3.09 -8.23 13.62
C CYS A 186 2.90 -6.75 13.26
N ILE A 187 2.36 -6.49 12.08
CA ILE A 187 2.22 -5.15 11.50
C ILE A 187 0.83 -4.97 10.87
N HIS A 188 0.50 -3.75 10.49
CA HIS A 188 -0.77 -3.42 9.84
C HIS A 188 -0.55 -2.90 8.42
N GLY A 189 -1.57 -3.05 7.54
CA GLY A 189 -1.53 -2.60 6.14
C GLY A 189 -1.03 -3.67 5.19
N VAL A 190 -1.15 -3.42 3.89
CA VAL A 190 -0.84 -4.38 2.83
C VAL A 190 -0.16 -3.72 1.65
N ASP A 191 -0.86 -2.77 0.99
CA ASP A 191 -0.52 -2.32 -0.35
C ASP A 191 0.78 -1.50 -0.38
N GLU A 192 1.09 -0.77 0.70
CA GLU A 192 2.30 0.04 0.86
C GLU A 192 3.52 -0.78 1.30
N LEU A 193 3.32 -2.00 1.82
CA LEU A 193 4.40 -2.77 2.44
C LEU A 193 5.55 -3.08 1.47
N SER A 194 5.24 -3.39 0.21
CA SER A 194 6.28 -3.66 -0.78
C SER A 194 7.18 -2.44 -1.01
N MET A 195 6.59 -1.23 -1.05
CA MET A 195 7.35 0.01 -1.20
C MET A 195 8.20 0.29 0.04
N LEU A 196 7.65 0.13 1.24
CA LEU A 196 8.38 0.31 2.50
C LEU A 196 9.57 -0.64 2.61
N LEU A 197 9.35 -1.93 2.41
CA LEU A 197 10.39 -2.95 2.53
C LEU A 197 11.48 -2.80 1.46
N VAL A 198 11.11 -2.48 0.23
CA VAL A 198 12.10 -2.26 -0.85
C VAL A 198 12.87 -0.96 -0.61
N SER A 199 12.22 0.13 -0.18
CA SER A 199 12.91 1.38 0.12
C SER A 199 13.93 1.24 1.25
N ASP A 200 13.61 0.48 2.30
CA ASP A 200 14.56 0.18 3.37
C ASP A 200 15.69 -0.75 2.89
N LEU A 201 15.35 -1.79 2.13
CA LEU A 201 16.33 -2.71 1.56
C LEU A 201 17.38 -2.00 0.68
N ILE A 202 16.96 -1.07 -0.19
CA ILE A 202 17.90 -0.30 -1.01
C ILE A 202 18.77 0.66 -0.18
N CYS A 203 18.38 1.01 1.04
CA CYS A 203 19.20 1.82 1.94
C CYS A 203 20.34 1.00 2.57
N GLY A 204 20.15 -0.32 2.76
CA GLY A 204 21.14 -1.18 3.37
C GLY A 204 21.54 -0.72 4.78
N ASP A 205 22.83 -0.53 5.02
CA ASP A 205 23.38 -0.14 6.31
C ASP A 205 23.28 1.38 6.62
N MET A 206 22.47 2.14 5.87
CA MET A 206 22.26 3.55 6.18
C MET A 206 21.59 3.69 7.54
N GLU A 207 22.05 4.69 8.33
CA GLU A 207 21.37 5.09 9.56
C GLU A 207 19.91 5.48 9.27
N ALA A 208 19.06 5.38 10.30
CA ALA A 208 17.68 5.81 10.20
C ALA A 208 17.61 7.31 9.84
N THR A 209 16.74 7.65 8.90
CA THR A 209 16.57 9.03 8.44
C THR A 209 15.66 9.80 9.40
N PRO A 210 16.12 10.93 9.97
CA PRO A 210 15.26 11.73 10.85
C PRO A 210 14.19 12.47 10.04
N VAL A 211 12.98 12.55 10.60
CA VAL A 211 11.86 13.27 10.02
C VAL A 211 11.03 13.97 11.09
N ARG A 212 10.66 15.22 10.83
CA ARG A 212 9.71 15.97 11.65
C ARG A 212 8.29 15.54 11.30
N LEU A 213 7.54 15.05 12.29
CA LEU A 213 6.16 14.62 12.14
C LEU A 213 5.20 15.76 12.52
N VAL A 214 4.28 16.09 11.61
CA VAL A 214 3.26 17.14 11.81
C VAL A 214 1.90 16.60 11.41
N TYR A 215 0.91 16.72 12.29
CA TYR A 215 -0.50 16.49 11.98
C TYR A 215 -1.19 17.83 11.75
N SER A 216 -2.11 17.92 10.77
CA SER A 216 -2.90 19.14 10.55
C SER A 216 -3.71 19.53 11.78
N ASP A 217 -4.28 18.53 12.48
CA ASP A 217 -4.76 18.66 13.86
C ASP A 217 -4.09 17.60 14.74
N ALA A 218 -3.32 18.05 15.74
CA ALA A 218 -2.65 17.16 16.69
C ALA A 218 -3.62 16.30 17.53
N ALA A 219 -4.87 16.73 17.68
CA ALA A 219 -5.90 15.95 18.39
C ALA A 219 -6.32 14.68 17.64
N ASP A 220 -6.14 14.66 16.32
CA ASP A 220 -6.47 13.50 15.49
C ASP A 220 -5.45 12.35 15.57
N ALA A 221 -4.29 12.57 16.19
CA ALA A 221 -3.27 11.53 16.37
C ALA A 221 -3.81 10.26 17.05
N GLU A 222 -4.75 10.41 18.00
CA GLU A 222 -5.37 9.27 18.69
C GLU A 222 -6.66 8.75 18.01
N ARG A 223 -7.04 9.32 16.87
CA ARG A 223 -8.23 8.90 16.12
C ARG A 223 -7.99 7.56 15.42
N LEU A 224 -9.03 6.72 15.41
CA LEU A 224 -9.12 5.53 14.56
C LEU A 224 -9.72 5.92 13.21
N TYR A 225 -8.99 5.69 12.14
CA TYR A 225 -9.46 5.92 10.79
C TYR A 225 -10.23 4.70 10.24
N PRO A 226 -11.05 4.86 9.21
CA PRO A 226 -11.74 3.73 8.60
C PRO A 226 -10.73 2.65 8.13
N TYR A 227 -11.06 1.39 8.39
CA TYR A 227 -10.26 0.19 8.09
C TYR A 227 -8.96 0.05 8.88
N GLU A 228 -8.64 1.01 9.76
CA GLU A 228 -7.43 0.93 10.60
C GLU A 228 -7.75 0.34 11.97
N PRO A 229 -6.98 -0.65 12.43
CA PRO A 229 -7.19 -1.30 13.74
C PRO A 229 -6.59 -0.54 14.91
N VAL A 230 -5.65 0.38 14.64
CA VAL A 230 -4.91 1.17 15.63
C VAL A 230 -5.06 2.67 15.39
N SER A 231 -4.67 3.50 16.38
CA SER A 231 -4.71 4.96 16.22
C SER A 231 -3.77 5.44 15.11
N LEU A 232 -4.06 6.64 14.57
CA LEU A 232 -3.22 7.26 13.55
C LEU A 232 -1.76 7.40 14.01
N ALA A 233 -1.53 7.77 15.28
CA ALA A 233 -0.18 7.87 15.82
C ALA A 233 0.53 6.51 15.89
N ALA A 234 -0.16 5.45 16.30
CA ALA A 234 0.42 4.10 16.33
C ALA A 234 0.74 3.61 14.91
N MET A 235 -0.18 3.83 13.96
CA MET A 235 0.04 3.50 12.55
C MET A 235 1.23 4.28 11.99
N THR A 236 1.30 5.59 12.21
CA THR A 236 2.42 6.42 11.75
C THR A 236 3.76 5.94 12.31
N ALA A 237 3.81 5.65 13.61
CA ALA A 237 5.04 5.14 14.24
C ALA A 237 5.50 3.81 13.62
N GLU A 238 4.56 2.93 13.30
CA GLU A 238 4.85 1.66 12.62
C GLU A 238 5.41 1.90 11.21
N LYS A 239 4.78 2.77 10.39
CA LYS A 239 5.26 3.06 9.04
C LYS A 239 6.63 3.73 9.03
N LEU A 240 6.88 4.64 9.97
CA LEU A 240 8.21 5.24 10.17
C LEU A 240 9.26 4.15 10.45
N ALA A 241 8.96 3.24 11.40
CA ALA A 241 9.89 2.17 11.76
C ALA A 241 10.17 1.22 10.57
N LEU A 242 9.12 0.82 9.83
CA LEU A 242 9.25 -0.06 8.65
C LEU A 242 10.06 0.58 7.51
N ALA A 243 9.98 1.91 7.36
CA ALA A 243 10.78 2.65 6.39
C ALA A 243 12.20 2.97 6.88
N GLY A 244 12.60 2.60 8.09
CA GLY A 244 13.87 3.03 8.65
C GLY A 244 13.95 4.54 8.89
N LEU A 245 12.83 5.16 9.29
CA LEU A 245 12.74 6.57 9.66
C LEU A 245 12.64 6.73 11.17
N THR A 246 13.10 7.86 11.69
CA THR A 246 12.97 8.22 13.11
C THR A 246 12.38 9.61 13.29
N GLN A 247 11.43 9.75 14.21
CA GLN A 247 10.90 11.07 14.51
C GLN A 247 11.94 11.94 15.22
N ASP A 248 12.16 13.14 14.67
CA ASP A 248 13.02 14.17 15.25
C ASP A 248 12.45 15.57 14.92
N ASP A 249 12.02 16.31 15.93
CA ASP A 249 11.42 17.63 15.76
C ASP A 249 12.40 18.68 15.19
N SER A 250 13.69 18.39 15.18
CA SER A 250 14.74 19.24 14.60
C SER A 250 15.12 18.87 13.17
N ALA A 251 14.50 17.83 12.58
CA ALA A 251 14.78 17.39 11.22
C ALA A 251 14.31 18.42 10.18
N ASP A 252 15.09 18.55 9.10
CA ASP A 252 14.74 19.40 7.95
C ASP A 252 13.65 18.73 7.10
N ALA A 253 13.66 17.39 7.00
CA ALA A 253 12.60 16.64 6.33
C ALA A 253 11.31 16.64 7.17
N THR A 254 10.16 16.86 6.52
CA THR A 254 8.85 16.90 7.17
C THR A 254 7.93 15.84 6.58
N LEU A 255 7.34 15.00 7.43
CA LEU A 255 6.14 14.23 7.12
C LEU A 255 4.93 14.99 7.69
N TYR A 256 4.14 15.58 6.80
CA TYR A 256 2.90 16.27 7.14
C TYR A 256 1.71 15.36 6.87
N ILE A 257 0.86 15.15 7.87
CA ILE A 257 -0.34 14.32 7.77
C ILE A 257 -1.55 15.22 7.80
N HIS A 258 -2.27 15.30 6.67
CA HIS A 258 -3.54 16.01 6.54
C HIS A 258 -4.67 15.11 7.04
N THR A 259 -5.27 15.46 8.17
CA THR A 259 -6.11 14.56 8.97
C THR A 259 -7.60 14.74 8.78
N ASP A 260 -8.07 15.93 8.41
CA ASP A 260 -9.50 16.24 8.24
C ASP A 260 -9.71 17.29 7.14
N THR A 261 -10.81 17.18 6.41
CA THR A 261 -11.15 18.11 5.31
C THR A 261 -11.34 19.55 5.78
N SER A 262 -11.66 19.76 7.06
CA SER A 262 -11.75 21.12 7.64
C SER A 262 -10.39 21.83 7.73
N ASP A 263 -9.28 21.08 7.63
CA ASP A 263 -7.92 21.57 7.73
C ASP A 263 -7.28 21.90 6.37
N ALA A 264 -8.02 21.77 5.26
CA ALA A 264 -7.49 22.00 3.91
C ALA A 264 -6.78 23.35 3.77
N GLN A 265 -7.36 24.42 4.32
CA GLN A 265 -6.75 25.76 4.31
C GLN A 265 -5.44 25.81 5.11
N ALA A 266 -5.40 25.20 6.30
CA ALA A 266 -4.21 25.17 7.13
C ALA A 266 -3.11 24.35 6.48
N THR A 267 -3.44 23.24 5.83
CA THR A 267 -2.52 22.41 5.05
C THR A 267 -1.95 23.18 3.86
N ALA A 268 -2.80 23.89 3.10
CA ALA A 268 -2.34 24.75 2.00
C ALA A 268 -1.40 25.88 2.48
N GLU A 269 -1.66 26.47 3.65
CA GLU A 269 -0.79 27.47 4.27
C GLU A 269 0.55 26.85 4.73
N ALA A 270 0.54 25.61 5.25
CA ALA A 270 1.76 24.88 5.62
C ALA A 270 2.64 24.60 4.40
N ILE A 271 2.04 24.14 3.29
CA ILE A 271 2.74 23.94 2.01
C ILE A 271 3.32 25.28 1.50
N ALA A 272 2.52 26.35 1.51
CA ALA A 272 2.97 27.65 1.04
C ALA A 272 4.13 28.21 1.87
N ALA A 273 4.18 27.90 3.17
CA ALA A 273 5.24 28.33 4.09
C ALA A 273 6.52 27.48 4.02
N GLN A 274 6.49 26.35 3.28
CA GLN A 274 7.68 25.52 3.11
C GLN A 274 8.69 26.24 2.21
N ASP A 275 9.87 26.51 2.73
CA ASP A 275 10.92 27.21 2.01
C ASP A 275 12.16 26.32 1.76
N GLU A 276 12.48 25.42 2.68
CA GLU A 276 13.64 24.52 2.62
C GLU A 276 13.33 23.16 3.23
N GLY A 277 14.04 22.13 2.80
CA GLY A 277 13.92 20.75 3.28
C GLY A 277 12.80 19.97 2.58
N TRP A 278 12.92 18.66 2.61
CA TRP A 278 11.96 17.75 2.02
C TRP A 278 10.58 17.83 2.72
N PHE A 279 9.52 17.91 1.93
CA PHE A 279 8.14 17.95 2.43
C PHE A 279 7.30 16.86 1.80
N GLY A 280 6.91 15.87 2.60
CA GLY A 280 5.99 14.83 2.23
C GLY A 280 4.61 15.04 2.84
N LEU A 281 3.58 14.98 2.01
CA LEU A 281 2.18 15.12 2.38
C LEU A 281 1.45 13.79 2.30
N ALA A 282 1.06 13.23 3.44
CA ALA A 282 0.12 12.12 3.52
C ALA A 282 -1.30 12.67 3.73
N ASP A 283 -2.13 12.59 2.71
CA ASP A 283 -3.52 13.01 2.77
C ASP A 283 -4.40 11.83 3.22
N VAL A 284 -4.86 11.87 4.46
CA VAL A 284 -5.67 10.82 5.08
C VAL A 284 -7.08 11.31 5.47
N ALA A 285 -7.41 12.55 5.11
CA ALA A 285 -8.67 13.18 5.49
C ALA A 285 -9.89 12.46 4.89
N VAL A 286 -9.73 11.87 3.70
CA VAL A 286 -10.81 11.13 3.02
C VAL A 286 -10.29 9.74 2.61
N THR A 287 -10.96 8.69 3.08
CA THR A 287 -10.62 7.32 2.69
C THR A 287 -10.80 7.10 1.18
N ASN A 288 -9.87 6.41 0.56
CA ASN A 288 -9.81 6.03 -0.86
C ASN A 288 -9.52 7.17 -1.85
N ARG A 289 -9.28 8.40 -1.44
CA ARG A 289 -9.04 9.53 -2.36
C ARG A 289 -8.41 10.73 -1.66
N ALA A 290 -7.83 11.60 -2.45
CA ALA A 290 -7.41 12.93 -1.99
C ALA A 290 -8.58 13.74 -1.42
N ASP A 291 -8.30 14.64 -0.47
CA ASP A 291 -9.27 15.67 -0.08
C ASP A 291 -9.53 16.61 -1.27
N PRO A 292 -10.79 16.69 -1.77
CA PRO A 292 -11.14 17.66 -2.83
C PRO A 292 -10.80 19.11 -2.47
N GLY A 293 -10.76 19.44 -1.17
CA GLY A 293 -10.36 20.77 -0.69
C GLY A 293 -8.89 21.12 -0.94
N LEU A 294 -8.03 20.13 -1.16
CA LEU A 294 -6.63 20.31 -1.50
C LEU A 294 -6.34 20.28 -3.01
N ALA A 295 -7.30 19.88 -3.86
CA ALA A 295 -7.03 19.63 -5.27
C ALA A 295 -6.45 20.86 -6.00
N GLU A 296 -6.94 22.07 -5.75
CA GLU A 296 -6.41 23.31 -6.34
C GLU A 296 -4.95 23.55 -5.90
N THR A 297 -4.63 23.32 -4.62
CA THR A 297 -3.27 23.44 -4.09
C THR A 297 -2.33 22.40 -4.71
N LEU A 298 -2.74 21.14 -4.74
CA LEU A 298 -1.92 20.03 -5.24
C LEU A 298 -1.63 20.14 -6.75
N LEU A 299 -2.54 20.73 -7.52
CA LEU A 299 -2.41 20.94 -8.97
C LEU A 299 -1.93 22.37 -9.32
N SER A 300 -1.41 23.13 -8.36
CA SER A 300 -0.87 24.48 -8.56
C SER A 300 0.64 24.45 -8.80
N ALA A 301 1.10 25.23 -9.78
CA ALA A 301 2.53 25.44 -10.02
C ALA A 301 3.25 26.05 -8.82
N ASP A 302 2.55 26.86 -8.00
CA ASP A 302 3.14 27.52 -6.82
C ASP A 302 3.44 26.52 -5.68
N SER A 303 2.78 25.36 -5.67
CA SER A 303 2.93 24.30 -4.67
C SER A 303 3.73 23.10 -5.18
N PHE A 304 3.84 22.94 -6.48
CA PHE A 304 4.37 21.72 -7.10
C PHE A 304 5.79 21.37 -6.63
N ASP A 305 6.70 22.34 -6.64
CA ASP A 305 8.09 22.15 -6.21
C ASP A 305 8.27 22.18 -4.68
N LYS A 306 7.19 22.47 -3.93
CA LYS A 306 7.21 22.50 -2.45
C LYS A 306 6.77 21.17 -1.82
N ILE A 307 6.16 20.29 -2.61
CA ILE A 307 5.70 18.97 -2.17
C ILE A 307 6.61 17.94 -2.85
N ASP A 308 7.56 17.38 -2.12
CA ASP A 308 8.50 16.40 -2.66
C ASP A 308 7.88 15.00 -2.75
N GLY A 309 7.05 14.61 -1.77
CA GLY A 309 6.30 13.36 -1.75
C GLY A 309 4.83 13.58 -1.48
N TYR A 310 3.96 12.79 -2.12
CA TYR A 310 2.51 12.88 -1.95
C TYR A 310 1.82 11.52 -2.08
N ALA A 311 0.87 11.27 -1.19
CA ALA A 311 -0.11 10.18 -1.34
C ALA A 311 -1.42 10.53 -0.62
N GLY A 312 -2.55 10.20 -1.28
CA GLY A 312 -3.90 10.38 -0.75
C GLY A 312 -4.83 9.27 -1.26
N TRP A 313 -4.46 8.01 -1.00
CA TRP A 313 -5.14 6.85 -1.56
C TRP A 313 -5.48 5.80 -0.50
N ASN A 314 -6.50 4.98 -0.78
CA ASN A 314 -6.93 3.84 0.00
C ASN A 314 -7.12 4.18 1.50
N THR A 315 -6.35 3.60 2.42
CA THR A 315 -6.45 3.86 3.86
C THR A 315 -5.38 4.85 4.36
N ALA A 316 -5.50 5.29 5.61
CA ALA A 316 -4.51 6.17 6.22
C ALA A 316 -3.12 5.53 6.24
N GLY A 317 -3.02 4.25 6.58
CA GLY A 317 -1.77 3.50 6.59
C GLY A 317 -1.10 3.45 5.23
N ASN A 318 -1.88 3.26 4.14
CA ASN A 318 -1.36 3.24 2.78
C ASN A 318 -0.76 4.60 2.38
N SER A 319 -1.47 5.70 2.62
CA SER A 319 -0.96 7.04 2.30
C SER A 319 0.30 7.39 3.09
N ILE A 320 0.30 7.16 4.41
CA ILE A 320 1.46 7.44 5.27
C ILE A 320 2.65 6.58 4.86
N GLY A 321 2.44 5.26 4.69
CA GLY A 321 3.49 4.33 4.31
C GLY A 321 4.12 4.67 2.96
N THR A 322 3.30 5.08 1.98
CA THR A 322 3.77 5.54 0.67
C THR A 322 4.72 6.74 0.80
N VAL A 323 4.32 7.78 1.53
CA VAL A 323 5.16 8.98 1.72
C VAL A 323 6.43 8.65 2.52
N CYS A 324 6.36 7.75 3.51
CA CYS A 324 7.54 7.26 4.22
C CYS A 324 8.53 6.55 3.28
N ALA A 325 8.02 5.70 2.37
CA ALA A 325 8.86 5.01 1.39
C ALA A 325 9.50 5.98 0.39
N GLU A 326 8.78 7.01 -0.06
CA GLU A 326 9.33 8.07 -0.93
C GLU A 326 10.47 8.82 -0.25
N LEU A 327 10.28 9.27 1.01
CA LEU A 327 11.33 9.94 1.78
C LEU A 327 12.57 9.04 1.92
N ARG A 328 12.36 7.77 2.28
CA ARG A 328 13.48 6.85 2.47
C ARG A 328 14.25 6.60 1.18
N ALA A 329 13.55 6.44 0.05
CA ALA A 329 14.17 6.31 -1.27
C ALA A 329 14.92 7.58 -1.70
N THR A 330 14.37 8.77 -1.40
CA THR A 330 15.01 10.06 -1.66
C THR A 330 16.28 10.22 -0.83
N ALA A 331 16.25 9.88 0.46
CA ALA A 331 17.42 9.89 1.32
C ALA A 331 18.53 8.93 0.83
N ALA A 332 18.15 7.74 0.31
CA ALA A 332 19.09 6.81 -0.29
C ALA A 332 19.72 7.36 -1.58
N LEU A 333 18.93 8.08 -2.39
CA LEU A 333 19.42 8.76 -3.59
C LEU A 333 20.42 9.84 -3.23
N ASP A 334 20.11 10.69 -2.24
CA ASP A 334 21.01 11.75 -1.76
C ASP A 334 22.35 11.18 -1.27
N ALA A 335 22.31 10.19 -0.40
CA ALA A 335 23.49 9.55 0.17
C ALA A 335 24.42 8.92 -0.89
N ARG A 336 23.84 8.42 -1.99
CA ARG A 336 24.57 7.76 -3.07
C ARG A 336 24.85 8.64 -4.27
N TRP A 337 24.37 9.87 -4.27
CA TRP A 337 24.41 10.78 -5.42
C TRP A 337 25.77 10.83 -6.11
N ASP A 338 26.83 11.05 -5.33
CA ASP A 338 28.19 11.24 -5.88
C ASP A 338 28.79 9.93 -6.45
N SER A 339 28.26 8.76 -6.04
CA SER A 339 28.69 7.45 -6.54
C SER A 339 27.94 7.00 -7.80
N LEU A 340 26.78 7.62 -8.09
CA LEU A 340 25.98 7.28 -9.25
C LEU A 340 26.48 7.94 -10.53
N SER A 341 26.35 7.24 -11.66
CA SER A 341 26.55 7.85 -12.97
C SER A 341 25.48 8.91 -13.26
N SER A 342 25.76 9.86 -14.15
CA SER A 342 24.77 10.88 -14.58
C SER A 342 23.49 10.24 -15.11
N GLU A 343 23.58 9.12 -15.84
CA GLU A 343 22.42 8.39 -16.34
C GLU A 343 21.62 7.74 -15.20
N ALA A 344 22.27 7.19 -14.17
CA ALA A 344 21.60 6.62 -13.01
C ALA A 344 20.88 7.68 -12.18
N ARG A 345 21.52 8.85 -11.96
CA ARG A 345 20.89 9.99 -11.29
C ARG A 345 19.63 10.45 -12.05
N MET A 346 19.76 10.63 -13.37
CA MET A 346 18.64 11.06 -14.22
C MET A 346 17.47 10.06 -14.15
N ARG A 347 17.75 8.75 -14.24
CA ARG A 347 16.70 7.72 -14.11
C ARG A 347 16.02 7.72 -12.75
N ALA A 348 16.79 7.89 -11.67
CA ALA A 348 16.24 7.96 -10.32
C ALA A 348 15.35 9.20 -10.12
N VAL A 349 15.81 10.37 -10.56
CA VAL A 349 15.01 11.60 -10.51
C VAL A 349 13.76 11.48 -11.38
N GLN A 350 13.88 10.95 -12.59
CA GLN A 350 12.72 10.70 -13.45
C GLN A 350 11.70 9.76 -12.78
N ALA A 351 12.16 8.73 -12.05
CA ALA A 351 11.29 7.81 -11.33
C ALA A 351 10.50 8.51 -10.21
N LEU A 352 11.12 9.43 -9.45
CA LEU A 352 10.43 10.23 -8.42
C LEU A 352 9.31 11.08 -9.05
N TYR A 353 9.58 11.80 -10.13
CA TYR A 353 8.55 12.59 -10.82
C TYR A 353 7.48 11.72 -11.48
N THR A 354 7.85 10.54 -12.01
CA THR A 354 6.89 9.57 -12.54
C THR A 354 5.94 9.10 -11.45
N PHE A 355 6.47 8.78 -10.26
CA PHE A 355 5.65 8.36 -9.12
C PHE A 355 4.71 9.49 -8.66
N LYS A 356 5.22 10.71 -8.52
CA LYS A 356 4.40 11.90 -8.21
C LYS A 356 3.28 12.11 -9.24
N ALA A 357 3.55 11.88 -10.53
CA ALA A 357 2.54 11.97 -11.57
C ALA A 357 1.46 10.89 -11.43
N VAL A 358 1.84 9.66 -11.05
CA VAL A 358 0.88 8.58 -10.76
C VAL A 358 0.00 8.98 -9.58
N ARG A 359 0.57 9.44 -8.46
CA ARG A 359 -0.23 9.82 -7.28
C ARG A 359 -1.16 10.99 -7.56
N LEU A 360 -0.71 12.04 -8.25
CA LEU A 360 -1.60 13.15 -8.62
C LEU A 360 -2.68 12.71 -9.61
N GLY A 361 -2.32 11.89 -10.59
CA GLY A 361 -3.27 11.38 -11.59
C GLY A 361 -4.32 10.45 -11.00
N GLU A 362 -3.93 9.56 -10.09
CA GLU A 362 -4.83 8.61 -9.45
C GLU A 362 -5.61 9.24 -8.31
N ASP A 363 -4.92 9.77 -7.28
CA ASP A 363 -5.54 10.16 -6.02
C ASP A 363 -6.40 11.43 -6.18
N VAL A 364 -5.86 12.42 -6.93
CA VAL A 364 -6.49 13.74 -7.09
C VAL A 364 -7.39 13.77 -8.30
N CYS A 365 -6.86 13.44 -9.49
CA CYS A 365 -7.63 13.61 -10.72
C CYS A 365 -8.69 12.54 -10.90
N TYR A 366 -8.35 11.26 -10.66
CA TYR A 366 -9.29 10.17 -10.85
C TYR A 366 -10.17 9.93 -9.62
N MET A 367 -9.59 9.57 -8.49
CA MET A 367 -10.36 9.12 -7.33
C MET A 367 -11.14 10.23 -6.66
N ALA A 368 -10.57 11.45 -6.53
CA ALA A 368 -11.23 12.55 -5.83
C ALA A 368 -12.28 13.26 -6.70
N ASP A 369 -12.15 13.26 -8.03
CA ASP A 369 -13.02 14.01 -8.92
C ASP A 369 -13.66 13.11 -9.99
N LEU A 370 -12.91 12.59 -10.94
CA LEU A 370 -13.44 11.98 -12.15
C LEU A 370 -14.24 10.69 -11.89
N ARG A 371 -13.84 9.88 -10.93
CA ARG A 371 -14.42 8.56 -10.68
C ARG A 371 -15.90 8.61 -10.39
N GLN A 372 -16.37 9.56 -9.57
CA GLN A 372 -17.77 9.65 -9.18
C GLN A 372 -18.66 9.88 -10.41
N ASP A 373 -18.27 10.81 -11.27
CA ASP A 373 -19.02 11.14 -12.49
C ASP A 373 -19.05 9.94 -13.45
N LEU A 374 -17.91 9.24 -13.61
CA LEU A 374 -17.84 8.06 -14.47
C LEU A 374 -18.72 6.91 -13.96
N VAL A 375 -18.73 6.66 -12.64
CA VAL A 375 -19.57 5.62 -12.02
C VAL A 375 -21.05 5.91 -12.28
N GLU A 376 -21.48 7.18 -12.19
CA GLU A 376 -22.86 7.58 -12.48
C GLU A 376 -23.21 7.38 -13.97
N VAL A 377 -22.30 7.73 -14.87
CA VAL A 377 -22.46 7.49 -16.31
C VAL A 377 -22.52 5.99 -16.61
N PHE A 378 -21.61 5.19 -16.05
CA PHE A 378 -21.60 3.73 -16.25
C PHE A 378 -22.90 3.09 -15.76
N ALA A 379 -23.40 3.50 -14.58
CA ALA A 379 -24.67 3.01 -14.05
C ALA A 379 -25.85 3.38 -14.96
N SER A 380 -25.88 4.62 -15.47
CA SER A 380 -26.95 5.08 -16.36
C SER A 380 -26.97 4.40 -17.73
N GLU A 381 -25.79 3.96 -18.21
CA GLU A 381 -25.63 3.23 -19.47
C GLU A 381 -25.69 1.70 -19.27
N GLY A 382 -25.82 1.22 -18.02
CA GLY A 382 -25.86 -0.19 -17.69
C GLY A 382 -24.51 -0.89 -17.72
N TYR A 383 -23.40 -0.13 -17.62
CA TYR A 383 -22.03 -0.67 -17.64
C TYR A 383 -21.53 -1.11 -16.27
N SER A 384 -22.14 -0.66 -15.18
CA SER A 384 -21.80 -1.06 -13.83
C SER A 384 -23.02 -1.50 -13.03
N ASP A 385 -22.78 -2.19 -11.91
CA ASP A 385 -23.83 -2.52 -10.97
C ASP A 385 -24.38 -1.27 -10.23
N ALA A 386 -25.39 -1.47 -9.39
CA ALA A 386 -26.05 -0.39 -8.65
C ALA A 386 -25.11 0.32 -7.64
N THR A 387 -23.97 -0.29 -7.28
CA THR A 387 -22.96 0.28 -6.38
C THR A 387 -21.91 1.09 -7.14
N GLY A 388 -21.84 0.93 -8.47
CA GLY A 388 -20.83 1.53 -9.33
C GLY A 388 -19.40 1.04 -9.08
N ALA A 389 -19.24 -0.03 -8.29
CA ALA A 389 -17.93 -0.57 -7.96
C ALA A 389 -17.38 -1.50 -9.04
N TYR A 390 -18.26 -2.06 -9.88
CA TYR A 390 -17.92 -3.04 -10.90
C TYR A 390 -18.37 -2.60 -12.27
N VAL A 391 -17.47 -2.63 -13.26
CA VAL A 391 -17.78 -2.37 -14.68
C VAL A 391 -17.95 -3.72 -15.37
N SER A 392 -19.08 -3.95 -16.08
CA SER A 392 -19.31 -5.23 -16.72
C SER A 392 -18.23 -5.54 -17.76
N THR A 393 -17.84 -6.80 -17.85
CA THR A 393 -16.79 -7.26 -18.78
C THR A 393 -17.17 -7.00 -20.24
N GLU A 394 -18.45 -7.12 -20.59
CA GLU A 394 -18.95 -6.86 -21.95
C GLU A 394 -18.85 -5.38 -22.34
N ALA A 395 -18.83 -4.48 -21.35
CA ALA A 395 -18.76 -3.04 -21.57
C ALA A 395 -17.37 -2.46 -21.28
N TRP A 396 -16.38 -3.29 -20.95
CA TRP A 396 -15.06 -2.83 -20.51
C TRP A 396 -14.35 -1.93 -21.52
N ASP A 397 -14.36 -2.28 -22.80
CA ASP A 397 -13.74 -1.45 -23.86
C ASP A 397 -14.42 -0.07 -23.96
N ALA A 398 -15.76 -0.04 -23.84
CA ALA A 398 -16.51 1.21 -23.83
C ALA A 398 -16.21 2.04 -22.56
N ALA A 399 -16.09 1.40 -21.40
CA ALA A 399 -15.73 2.06 -20.15
C ALA A 399 -14.31 2.63 -20.19
N ASN A 400 -13.33 1.91 -20.75
CA ASN A 400 -11.97 2.44 -20.96
C ASN A 400 -11.94 3.60 -21.93
N THR A 401 -12.74 3.58 -23.00
CA THR A 401 -12.86 4.73 -23.92
C THR A 401 -13.39 5.96 -23.19
N ARG A 402 -14.44 5.80 -22.37
CA ARG A 402 -14.99 6.89 -21.55
C ARG A 402 -13.97 7.44 -20.56
N LEU A 403 -13.24 6.57 -19.88
CA LEU A 403 -12.18 6.97 -18.95
C LEU A 403 -11.09 7.76 -19.68
N SER A 404 -10.59 7.26 -20.79
CA SER A 404 -9.56 7.93 -21.60
C SER A 404 -9.99 9.32 -22.06
N ASP A 405 -11.22 9.44 -22.58
CA ASP A 405 -11.77 10.73 -23.05
C ASP A 405 -11.91 11.73 -21.90
N ALA A 406 -12.38 11.27 -20.75
CA ALA A 406 -12.55 12.12 -19.57
C ALA A 406 -11.21 12.53 -18.94
N TYR A 407 -10.23 11.62 -18.90
CA TYR A 407 -8.91 11.89 -18.36
C TYR A 407 -8.06 12.85 -19.20
N ALA A 408 -8.36 13.00 -20.49
CA ALA A 408 -7.59 13.86 -21.39
C ALA A 408 -7.48 15.34 -20.94
N ALA A 409 -8.48 15.87 -20.23
CA ALA A 409 -8.43 17.21 -19.64
C ALA A 409 -7.41 17.31 -18.51
N TYR A 410 -7.31 16.25 -17.67
CA TYR A 410 -6.33 16.17 -16.59
C TYR A 410 -4.91 15.95 -17.12
N ASP A 411 -4.75 15.13 -18.15
CA ASP A 411 -3.47 14.96 -18.84
C ASP A 411 -2.90 16.30 -19.32
N ALA A 412 -3.73 17.14 -19.92
CA ALA A 412 -3.31 18.48 -20.35
C ALA A 412 -2.93 19.40 -19.16
N SER A 413 -3.66 19.30 -18.03
CA SER A 413 -3.36 20.07 -16.83
C SER A 413 -2.07 19.59 -16.16
N LEU A 414 -1.87 18.29 -16.06
CA LEU A 414 -0.64 17.69 -15.57
C LEU A 414 0.56 18.01 -16.48
N ALA A 415 0.35 17.98 -17.80
CA ALA A 415 1.40 18.39 -18.76
C ALA A 415 1.83 19.86 -18.56
N ALA A 416 0.90 20.76 -18.25
CA ALA A 416 1.23 22.15 -17.93
C ALA A 416 1.97 22.29 -16.59
N LEU A 417 1.73 21.38 -15.64
CA LEU A 417 2.38 21.37 -14.34
C LEU A 417 3.77 20.76 -14.38
N PHE A 418 3.93 19.63 -15.09
CA PHE A 418 5.19 18.89 -15.14
C PHE A 418 6.19 19.48 -16.15
N ASN A 419 5.76 19.99 -17.31
CA ASN A 419 6.70 20.51 -18.31
C ASN A 419 7.31 21.83 -17.87
N GLY A 420 8.61 21.84 -17.64
CA GLY A 420 9.35 23.05 -17.25
C GLY A 420 10.60 22.78 -16.44
N ALA A 421 11.10 23.84 -15.84
CA ALA A 421 12.22 23.78 -14.91
C ALA A 421 11.68 23.63 -13.47
N HIS A 422 12.21 22.68 -12.75
CA HIS A 422 11.83 22.31 -11.39
C HIS A 422 13.02 22.25 -10.46
N THR A 423 12.73 22.26 -9.18
CA THR A 423 13.70 22.09 -8.11
C THR A 423 13.32 20.87 -7.28
N LEU A 424 14.26 19.94 -7.12
CA LEU A 424 14.09 18.75 -6.29
C LEU A 424 15.01 18.85 -5.09
N ASP A 425 14.46 18.81 -3.88
CA ASP A 425 15.21 18.70 -2.64
C ASP A 425 15.49 17.21 -2.34
N LEU A 426 16.76 16.87 -2.17
CA LEU A 426 17.18 15.52 -1.78
C LEU A 426 17.59 15.45 -0.30
N GLY A 427 17.58 16.60 0.42
CA GLY A 427 18.01 16.74 1.80
C GLY A 427 19.35 17.45 1.93
N SER A 428 20.48 16.84 1.55
CA SER A 428 21.79 17.51 1.62
C SER A 428 22.07 18.42 0.42
N ARG A 429 21.26 18.35 -0.61
CA ARG A 429 21.43 19.09 -1.88
C ARG A 429 20.11 19.35 -2.57
N THR A 430 20.10 20.40 -3.36
CA THR A 430 19.03 20.75 -4.27
C THR A 430 19.48 20.50 -5.70
N VAL A 431 18.60 19.89 -6.52
CA VAL A 431 18.89 19.52 -7.90
C VAL A 431 17.95 20.30 -8.83
N SER A 432 18.52 20.98 -9.82
CA SER A 432 17.74 21.60 -10.90
C SER A 432 17.38 20.54 -11.95
N VAL A 433 16.10 20.40 -12.21
CA VAL A 433 15.53 19.40 -13.11
C VAL A 433 14.72 20.07 -14.20
N THR A 434 14.88 19.66 -15.44
CA THR A 434 13.97 20.06 -16.52
C THR A 434 13.21 18.83 -17.00
N LEU A 435 11.87 18.91 -16.92
CA LEU A 435 10.96 17.90 -17.43
C LEU A 435 10.34 18.40 -18.74
N ALA A 436 10.15 17.51 -19.71
CA ALA A 436 9.53 17.81 -20.99
C ALA A 436 8.73 16.61 -21.53
N ASP A 437 7.91 16.89 -22.52
CA ASP A 437 7.12 15.89 -23.26
C ASP A 437 6.22 15.04 -22.34
N PHE A 438 5.70 15.64 -21.26
CA PHE A 438 4.78 14.94 -20.39
C PHE A 438 3.52 14.54 -21.13
N SER A 439 3.12 13.30 -20.96
CA SER A 439 1.81 12.76 -21.34
C SER A 439 1.44 11.61 -20.42
N GLY A 440 0.16 11.41 -20.18
CA GLY A 440 -0.35 10.33 -19.34
C GLY A 440 -1.53 9.63 -20.00
N THR A 441 -1.67 8.36 -19.72
CA THR A 441 -2.85 7.57 -20.09
C THR A 441 -3.48 6.96 -18.84
N ALA A 442 -4.80 6.81 -18.86
CA ALA A 442 -5.58 6.17 -17.81
C ALA A 442 -6.37 5.00 -18.40
N VAL A 443 -6.26 3.82 -17.79
CA VAL A 443 -7.03 2.64 -18.16
C VAL A 443 -7.48 1.89 -16.90
N PHE A 444 -8.59 1.18 -16.99
CA PHE A 444 -8.93 0.21 -15.96
C PHE A 444 -8.08 -1.05 -16.16
N PRO A 445 -7.30 -1.48 -15.16
CA PRO A 445 -6.49 -2.69 -15.29
C PRO A 445 -7.34 -3.97 -15.40
N TRP A 446 -8.58 -3.93 -14.89
CA TRP A 446 -9.60 -4.95 -14.95
C TRP A 446 -11.01 -4.31 -14.90
N ALA A 447 -12.05 -5.12 -15.03
CA ALA A 447 -13.44 -4.66 -15.13
C ALA A 447 -14.00 -4.10 -13.81
N ARG A 448 -13.31 -3.14 -13.21
CA ARG A 448 -13.68 -2.48 -11.97
C ARG A 448 -13.25 -1.01 -12.01
N SER A 449 -14.12 -0.11 -11.55
CA SER A 449 -13.86 1.32 -11.53
C SER A 449 -13.13 1.82 -10.27
N PHE A 450 -12.78 0.93 -9.35
CA PHE A 450 -12.09 1.33 -8.12
C PHE A 450 -10.60 1.56 -8.36
N GLU A 451 -9.97 0.75 -9.17
CA GLU A 451 -8.57 0.92 -9.56
C GLU A 451 -8.45 1.55 -10.94
N VAL A 452 -7.46 2.39 -11.10
CA VAL A 452 -7.05 2.95 -12.39
C VAL A 452 -5.54 2.80 -12.55
N GLN A 453 -5.11 2.44 -13.73
CA GLN A 453 -3.70 2.45 -14.07
C GLN A 453 -3.38 3.75 -14.80
N ILE A 454 -2.64 4.63 -14.13
CA ILE A 454 -2.08 5.85 -14.73
C ILE A 454 -0.67 5.51 -15.23
N THR A 455 -0.41 5.81 -16.50
CA THR A 455 0.91 5.57 -17.12
C THR A 455 1.46 6.88 -17.65
N PRO A 456 2.22 7.64 -16.82
CA PRO A 456 2.88 8.87 -17.28
C PRO A 456 4.13 8.55 -18.07
N GLN A 457 4.43 9.41 -19.04
CA GLN A 457 5.67 9.45 -19.82
C GLN A 457 6.22 10.87 -19.79
N MET A 458 7.51 11.00 -19.62
CA MET A 458 8.21 12.29 -19.66
C MET A 458 9.69 12.09 -19.93
N THR A 459 10.34 13.12 -20.44
CA THR A 459 11.80 13.20 -20.49
C THR A 459 12.29 14.04 -19.34
N CYS A 460 13.44 13.65 -18.75
CA CYS A 460 14.07 14.31 -17.63
C CYS A 460 15.51 14.65 -17.95
N THR A 461 15.92 15.88 -17.65
CA THR A 461 17.34 16.28 -17.67
C THR A 461 17.69 16.95 -16.36
N ILE A 462 18.93 16.76 -15.91
CA ILE A 462 19.47 17.35 -14.67
C ILE A 462 20.56 18.32 -15.09
N ASP A 463 20.45 19.56 -14.66
CA ASP A 463 21.51 20.54 -14.83
C ASP A 463 22.66 20.21 -13.87
N GLY A 464 23.81 19.89 -14.41
CA GLY A 464 24.95 19.19 -13.86
C GLY A 464 25.79 19.83 -12.79
#